data_c887639b2ea7ea3321eed8f78ef6cb57
#
_entry.id   c887639b2ea7ea3321eed8f78ef6cb57
#
_cell.length_a   1.000
_cell.length_b   1.000
_cell.length_c   1.000
_cell.angle_alpha   90.00
_cell.angle_beta   90.00
_cell.angle_gamma   90.00
#
_symmetry.space_group_name_H-M   'P 1'
#
loop_
_entity.id
_entity.type
_entity.pdbx_description
1 polymer ?
#
loop_
_entity_poly.entity_id
_entity_poly.type
_entity_poly.pdbx_seq_one_letter_code
_entity_poly.pdbx_strand_id
1 'polypeptide(L)'
;MRHNKKFNHLGRTASHRSAKLANMAISLIMHKRITTTVAKAKALKKYVEPLITKAKEDSTNSRRVVFSYLQNKEAIKELFSAVSEKVGDRPGGYTRIIKLGTRQGDAAQVCFIELVDFDPEMAKDTKKKSTRRSRKSSAAKAEAAAPAEEKKAEALAAEAAPAEEAPAAEAKEEAKAE
;
A
#
# COMPACT_ATOMS: atom_id res chain seq x y z
N MET A 1 33.93 -12.16 -19.25
CA MET A 1 32.69 -12.18 -20.04
C MET A 1 31.49 -11.82 -19.17
N ARG A 2 30.60 -10.97 -19.65
CA ARG A 2 29.37 -10.61 -18.95
C ARG A 2 28.23 -11.48 -19.48
N HIS A 3 27.73 -12.40 -18.65
CA HIS A 3 26.67 -13.34 -19.04
C HIS A 3 25.23 -12.80 -18.88
N ASN A 4 25.04 -11.50 -18.76
CA ASN A 4 23.77 -10.80 -18.71
C ASN A 4 22.71 -11.45 -17.78
N LYS A 5 23.15 -11.99 -16.64
CA LYS A 5 22.33 -12.72 -15.69
C LYS A 5 21.45 -11.78 -14.88
N LYS A 6 20.19 -11.66 -15.23
CA LYS A 6 19.21 -10.75 -14.61
C LYS A 6 18.53 -11.28 -13.33
N PHE A 7 18.62 -12.59 -13.07
CA PHE A 7 17.92 -13.26 -11.98
C PHE A 7 18.80 -14.29 -11.24
N ASN A 8 18.45 -14.58 -9.99
CA ASN A 8 19.15 -15.57 -9.20
C ASN A 8 18.53 -16.97 -9.44
N HIS A 9 19.36 -17.94 -9.78
CA HIS A 9 18.92 -19.34 -10.00
C HIS A 9 18.52 -20.04 -8.69
N LEU A 10 18.98 -19.57 -7.53
CA LEU A 10 18.73 -20.19 -6.22
C LEU A 10 19.14 -21.67 -6.14
N GLY A 11 20.10 -22.10 -6.96
CA GLY A 11 20.54 -23.51 -7.04
C GLY A 11 19.46 -24.48 -7.53
N ARG A 12 18.52 -24.02 -8.41
CA ARG A 12 17.36 -24.81 -8.86
C ARG A 12 17.14 -24.73 -10.35
N THR A 13 16.51 -25.77 -10.91
CA THR A 13 15.99 -25.79 -12.29
C THR A 13 14.88 -24.75 -12.47
N ALA A 14 14.55 -24.41 -13.70
CA ALA A 14 13.57 -23.36 -14.00
C ALA A 14 12.18 -23.66 -13.40
N SER A 15 11.66 -24.87 -13.61
CA SER A 15 10.35 -25.29 -13.09
C SER A 15 10.30 -25.30 -11.56
N HIS A 16 11.32 -25.88 -10.92
CA HIS A 16 11.41 -25.92 -9.45
C HIS A 16 11.52 -24.50 -8.85
N ARG A 17 12.23 -23.58 -9.48
CA ARG A 17 12.33 -22.18 -9.05
C ARG A 17 11.00 -21.47 -9.16
N SER A 18 10.28 -21.63 -10.27
CA SER A 18 8.95 -21.04 -10.48
C SER A 18 7.97 -21.52 -9.41
N ALA A 19 7.84 -22.85 -9.23
CA ALA A 19 6.97 -23.43 -8.21
C ALA A 19 7.32 -22.97 -6.80
N LYS A 20 8.60 -22.89 -6.47
CA LYS A 20 9.05 -22.39 -5.17
C LYS A 20 8.67 -20.92 -4.93
N LEU A 21 8.85 -20.07 -5.92
CA LEU A 21 8.49 -18.65 -5.80
C LEU A 21 6.98 -18.47 -5.69
N ALA A 22 6.19 -19.25 -6.44
CA ALA A 22 4.74 -19.25 -6.32
C ALA A 22 4.28 -19.66 -4.91
N ASN A 23 4.80 -20.78 -4.37
CA ASN A 23 4.45 -21.20 -3.01
C ASN A 23 4.87 -20.19 -1.94
N MET A 24 6.06 -19.58 -2.07
CA MET A 24 6.48 -18.53 -1.14
C MET A 24 5.62 -17.27 -1.27
N ALA A 25 5.14 -16.93 -2.47
CA ALA A 25 4.23 -15.81 -2.70
C ALA A 25 2.87 -16.06 -2.05
N ILE A 26 2.32 -17.27 -2.19
CA ILE A 26 1.09 -17.69 -1.51
C ILE A 26 1.24 -17.52 0.00
N SER A 27 2.32 -18.07 0.57
CA SER A 27 2.60 -17.95 2.01
C SER A 27 2.72 -16.49 2.47
N LEU A 28 3.35 -15.62 1.67
CA LEU A 28 3.47 -14.19 2.00
C LEU A 28 2.11 -13.48 1.97
N ILE A 29 1.26 -13.78 1.00
CA ILE A 29 -0.08 -13.20 0.88
C ILE A 29 -0.96 -13.64 2.06
N MET A 30 -0.92 -14.92 2.43
CA MET A 30 -1.74 -15.46 3.50
C MET A 30 -1.27 -14.99 4.89
N HIS A 31 0.02 -15.06 5.16
CA HIS A 31 0.59 -14.77 6.49
C HIS A 31 1.11 -13.34 6.64
N LYS A 32 1.17 -12.53 5.55
CA LYS A 32 1.66 -11.14 5.53
C LYS A 32 3.15 -10.99 5.83
N ARG A 33 3.76 -11.90 6.57
CA ARG A 33 5.17 -11.94 6.95
C ARG A 33 5.68 -13.38 6.93
N ILE A 34 6.85 -13.63 6.33
CA ILE A 34 7.51 -14.93 6.32
C ILE A 34 9.01 -14.80 6.59
N THR A 35 9.57 -15.80 7.27
CA THR A 35 11.02 -15.89 7.52
C THR A 35 11.69 -16.70 6.42
N THR A 36 12.77 -16.16 5.83
CA THR A 36 13.51 -16.84 4.78
C THR A 36 14.94 -16.32 4.65
N THR A 37 15.73 -16.85 3.72
CA THR A 37 17.07 -16.31 3.46
C THR A 37 17.01 -15.09 2.56
N VAL A 38 17.96 -14.16 2.74
CA VAL A 38 18.03 -12.89 2.00
C VAL A 38 18.02 -13.09 0.47
N ALA A 39 18.70 -14.12 -0.04
CA ALA A 39 18.72 -14.42 -1.46
C ALA A 39 17.33 -14.80 -2.00
N LYS A 40 16.57 -15.61 -1.25
CA LYS A 40 15.19 -16.00 -1.60
C LYS A 40 14.24 -14.82 -1.49
N ALA A 41 14.35 -14.01 -0.44
CA ALA A 41 13.54 -12.81 -0.26
C ALA A 41 13.71 -11.80 -1.40
N LYS A 42 14.97 -11.54 -1.83
CA LYS A 42 15.24 -10.68 -2.99
C LYS A 42 14.64 -11.20 -4.30
N ALA A 43 14.65 -12.52 -4.51
CA ALA A 43 14.02 -13.12 -5.68
C ALA A 43 12.49 -13.06 -5.59
N LEU A 44 11.93 -13.32 -4.41
CA LEU A 44 10.49 -13.27 -4.13
C LEU A 44 9.93 -11.86 -4.34
N LYS A 45 10.63 -10.83 -3.87
CA LYS A 45 10.24 -9.42 -4.08
C LYS A 45 9.95 -9.15 -5.56
N LYS A 46 10.87 -9.50 -6.45
CA LYS A 46 10.71 -9.31 -7.91
C LYS A 46 9.53 -10.10 -8.49
N TYR A 47 9.13 -11.19 -7.85
CA TYR A 47 8.02 -12.02 -8.29
C TYR A 47 6.66 -11.52 -7.80
N VAL A 48 6.58 -11.07 -6.54
CA VAL A 48 5.33 -10.69 -5.88
C VAL A 48 4.88 -9.27 -6.23
N GLU A 49 5.80 -8.31 -6.32
CA GLU A 49 5.44 -6.90 -6.56
C GLU A 49 4.63 -6.68 -7.84
N PRO A 50 4.94 -7.31 -8.99
CA PRO A 50 4.10 -7.19 -10.18
C PRO A 50 2.71 -7.78 -10.01
N LEU A 51 2.56 -8.84 -9.19
CA LEU A 51 1.25 -9.46 -8.92
C LEU A 51 0.38 -8.54 -8.05
N ILE A 52 0.97 -7.89 -7.05
CA ILE A 52 0.29 -6.90 -6.22
C ILE A 52 -0.13 -5.69 -7.07
N THR A 53 0.73 -5.21 -7.96
CA THR A 53 0.36 -4.11 -8.87
C THR A 53 -0.84 -4.47 -9.74
N LYS A 54 -0.90 -5.71 -10.26
CA LYS A 54 -2.07 -6.18 -11.02
C LYS A 54 -3.32 -6.35 -10.18
N ALA A 55 -3.18 -6.62 -8.89
CA ALA A 55 -4.31 -6.78 -7.98
C ALA A 55 -5.00 -5.45 -7.62
N LYS A 56 -4.39 -4.32 -7.87
CA LYS A 56 -5.03 -3.00 -7.69
C LYS A 56 -6.24 -2.80 -8.61
N GLU A 57 -6.17 -3.36 -9.81
CA GLU A 57 -7.27 -3.34 -10.76
C GLU A 57 -8.05 -4.64 -10.65
N ASP A 58 -9.20 -4.62 -9.98
CA ASP A 58 -10.05 -5.80 -9.83
C ASP A 58 -10.86 -6.07 -11.09
N SER A 59 -10.17 -6.57 -12.12
CA SER A 59 -10.80 -7.05 -13.35
C SER A 59 -10.74 -8.59 -13.43
N THR A 60 -11.68 -9.17 -14.14
CA THR A 60 -11.68 -10.63 -14.41
C THR A 60 -10.37 -11.07 -15.08
N ASN A 61 -9.81 -10.23 -15.95
CA ASN A 61 -8.53 -10.50 -16.60
C ASN A 61 -7.38 -10.51 -15.59
N SER A 62 -7.31 -9.50 -14.70
CA SER A 62 -6.29 -9.42 -13.65
C SER A 62 -6.32 -10.65 -12.74
N ARG A 63 -7.51 -11.07 -12.32
CA ARG A 63 -7.70 -12.31 -11.52
C ARG A 63 -7.22 -13.55 -12.26
N ARG A 64 -7.53 -13.71 -13.55
CA ARG A 64 -7.06 -14.84 -14.38
C ARG A 64 -5.54 -14.84 -14.54
N VAL A 65 -4.93 -13.68 -14.79
CA VAL A 65 -3.47 -13.56 -14.90
C VAL A 65 -2.79 -13.92 -13.57
N VAL A 66 -3.24 -13.39 -12.45
CA VAL A 66 -2.67 -13.73 -11.13
C VAL A 66 -2.88 -15.21 -10.81
N PHE A 67 -4.04 -15.79 -11.17
CA PHE A 67 -4.28 -17.22 -10.98
C PHE A 67 -3.30 -18.09 -11.77
N SER A 68 -2.95 -17.73 -12.99
CA SER A 68 -1.96 -18.48 -13.79
C SER A 68 -0.59 -18.58 -13.12
N TYR A 69 -0.21 -17.58 -12.30
CA TYR A 69 1.06 -17.59 -11.56
C TYR A 69 0.98 -18.29 -10.21
N LEU A 70 -0.11 -18.11 -9.45
CA LEU A 70 -0.23 -18.60 -8.07
C LEU A 70 -0.92 -19.95 -7.97
N GLN A 71 -1.92 -20.24 -8.84
CA GLN A 71 -2.72 -21.47 -8.86
C GLN A 71 -3.39 -21.82 -7.51
N ASN A 72 -3.64 -20.81 -6.66
CA ASN A 72 -4.31 -20.97 -5.37
C ASN A 72 -5.47 -19.98 -5.26
N LYS A 73 -6.70 -20.50 -5.06
CA LYS A 73 -7.93 -19.69 -5.00
C LYS A 73 -7.99 -18.82 -3.75
N GLU A 74 -7.54 -19.34 -2.61
CA GLU A 74 -7.59 -18.63 -1.32
C GLU A 74 -6.62 -17.44 -1.32
N ALA A 75 -5.39 -17.64 -1.78
CA ALA A 75 -4.41 -16.55 -1.91
C ALA A 75 -4.89 -15.43 -2.85
N ILE A 76 -5.62 -15.77 -3.91
CA ILE A 76 -6.19 -14.76 -4.81
C ILE A 76 -7.32 -13.99 -4.14
N LYS A 77 -8.25 -14.67 -3.45
CA LYS A 77 -9.28 -13.98 -2.69
C LYS A 77 -8.67 -12.99 -1.72
N GLU A 78 -7.69 -13.43 -0.94
CA GLU A 78 -6.98 -12.60 0.04
C GLU A 78 -6.20 -11.44 -0.61
N LEU A 79 -5.60 -11.67 -1.78
CA LEU A 79 -4.85 -10.65 -2.50
C LEU A 79 -5.75 -9.52 -3.01
N PHE A 80 -6.91 -9.86 -3.61
CA PHE A 80 -7.83 -8.88 -4.18
C PHE A 80 -8.77 -8.24 -3.14
N SER A 81 -8.96 -8.84 -1.97
CA SER A 81 -9.70 -8.23 -0.87
C SER A 81 -8.77 -7.44 0.05
N ALA A 82 -8.17 -8.11 1.04
CA ALA A 82 -7.43 -7.48 2.11
C ALA A 82 -6.13 -6.79 1.67
N VAL A 83 -5.38 -7.39 0.71
CA VAL A 83 -4.09 -6.82 0.30
C VAL A 83 -4.29 -5.62 -0.62
N SER A 84 -5.16 -5.73 -1.60
CA SER A 84 -5.45 -4.64 -2.55
C SER A 84 -5.97 -3.39 -1.85
N GLU A 85 -6.89 -3.56 -0.90
CA GLU A 85 -7.46 -2.46 -0.11
C GLU A 85 -6.39 -1.70 0.69
N LYS A 86 -5.51 -2.43 1.40
CA LYS A 86 -4.48 -1.80 2.23
C LYS A 86 -3.34 -1.18 1.45
N VAL A 87 -2.99 -1.75 0.30
CA VAL A 87 -1.95 -1.21 -0.58
C VAL A 87 -2.39 0.11 -1.22
N GLY A 88 -3.68 0.25 -1.53
CA GLY A 88 -4.27 1.47 -2.07
C GLY A 88 -3.47 2.08 -3.22
N ASP A 89 -3.19 3.37 -3.13
CA ASP A 89 -2.51 4.15 -4.18
C ASP A 89 -0.98 4.09 -4.16
N ARG A 90 -0.38 3.29 -3.29
CA ARG A 90 1.08 3.18 -3.23
C ARG A 90 1.66 2.78 -4.60
N PRO A 91 2.58 3.56 -5.19
CA PRO A 91 3.06 3.33 -6.57
C PRO A 91 3.97 2.09 -6.70
N GLY A 92 4.48 1.54 -5.57
CA GLY A 92 5.37 0.38 -5.56
C GLY A 92 6.09 0.20 -4.23
N GLY A 93 6.95 -0.82 -4.14
CA GLY A 93 7.67 -1.11 -2.90
C GLY A 93 6.77 -1.69 -1.81
N TYR A 94 5.86 -2.56 -2.18
CA TYR A 94 4.88 -3.18 -1.28
C TYR A 94 5.49 -4.13 -0.26
N THR A 95 6.72 -4.58 -0.51
CA THR A 95 7.42 -5.54 0.34
C THR A 95 8.66 -4.93 0.98
N ARG A 96 8.91 -5.29 2.24
CA ARG A 96 10.10 -4.92 3.02
C ARG A 96 10.87 -6.17 3.42
N ILE A 97 12.20 -6.07 3.43
CA ILE A 97 13.10 -7.13 3.87
C ILE A 97 13.88 -6.63 5.08
N ILE A 98 13.68 -7.27 6.23
CA ILE A 98 14.36 -6.97 7.48
C ILE A 98 15.35 -8.10 7.76
N LYS A 99 16.64 -7.78 7.87
CA LYS A 99 17.69 -8.77 8.16
C LYS A 99 17.68 -9.12 9.64
N LEU A 100 17.76 -10.40 9.94
CA LEU A 100 17.79 -10.92 11.33
C LEU A 100 19.20 -11.30 11.78
N GLY A 101 20.07 -11.66 10.86
CA GLY A 101 21.41 -12.16 11.14
C GLY A 101 21.74 -13.42 10.35
N THR A 102 22.71 -14.16 10.83
CA THR A 102 23.15 -15.43 10.23
C THR A 102 22.57 -16.61 10.99
N ARG A 103 22.18 -17.66 10.27
CA ARG A 103 21.70 -18.91 10.85
C ARG A 103 22.88 -19.76 11.29
N GLN A 104 22.79 -20.36 12.46
CA GLN A 104 23.78 -21.32 12.94
C GLN A 104 23.81 -22.54 12.01
N GLY A 105 24.98 -23.12 11.84
CA GLY A 105 25.21 -24.29 11.00
C GLY A 105 25.66 -23.99 9.56
N ASP A 106 24.96 -23.15 8.82
CA ASP A 106 25.31 -22.84 7.41
C ASP A 106 25.68 -21.36 7.17
N ALA A 107 25.71 -20.53 8.22
CA ALA A 107 26.01 -19.11 8.16
C ALA A 107 25.15 -18.34 7.11
N ALA A 108 24.01 -18.88 6.69
CA ALA A 108 23.11 -18.25 5.74
C ALA A 108 22.47 -17.02 6.38
N GLN A 109 22.49 -15.89 5.66
CA GLN A 109 21.77 -14.68 6.09
C GLN A 109 20.26 -14.89 6.04
N VAL A 110 19.61 -14.76 7.21
CA VAL A 110 18.16 -14.89 7.38
C VAL A 110 17.53 -13.50 7.45
N CYS A 111 16.29 -13.41 6.96
CA CYS A 111 15.51 -12.19 6.99
C CYS A 111 14.01 -12.50 7.12
N PHE A 112 13.25 -11.50 7.58
CA PHE A 112 11.82 -11.42 7.32
C PHE A 112 11.60 -10.74 5.97
N ILE A 113 10.62 -11.22 5.22
CA ILE A 113 9.97 -10.44 4.16
C ILE A 113 8.52 -10.26 4.57
N GLU A 114 8.02 -9.04 4.47
CA GLU A 114 6.69 -8.65 4.92
C GLU A 114 6.04 -7.67 3.96
N LEU A 115 4.71 -7.57 4.03
CA LEU A 115 3.93 -6.53 3.38
C LEU A 115 3.94 -5.28 4.26
N VAL A 116 4.42 -4.17 3.73
CA VAL A 116 4.66 -2.91 4.47
C VAL A 116 3.38 -2.38 5.14
N ASP A 117 2.25 -2.50 4.48
CA ASP A 117 0.99 -1.91 4.91
C ASP A 117 0.25 -2.74 5.99
N PHE A 118 0.80 -3.91 6.34
CA PHE A 118 0.27 -4.80 7.37
C PHE A 118 1.00 -4.71 8.71
N ASP A 119 2.05 -3.90 8.79
CA ASP A 119 2.81 -3.69 10.03
C ASP A 119 2.38 -2.39 10.71
N PRO A 120 1.60 -2.44 11.82
CA PRO A 120 1.09 -1.26 12.49
C PRO A 120 2.16 -0.46 13.23
N GLU A 121 3.26 -1.08 13.62
CA GLU A 121 4.31 -0.40 14.41
C GLU A 121 5.15 0.53 13.53
N MET A 122 5.45 0.11 12.30
CA MET A 122 6.24 0.90 11.36
C MET A 122 5.46 2.04 10.68
N ALA A 123 4.13 1.97 10.68
CA ALA A 123 3.29 3.06 10.21
C ALA A 123 3.33 4.29 11.14
N LYS A 124 3.67 4.09 12.42
CA LYS A 124 3.80 5.17 13.42
C LYS A 124 5.10 5.97 13.28
N ASP A 125 6.19 5.36 12.80
CA ASP A 125 7.49 6.01 12.68
C ASP A 125 7.62 6.98 11.50
N THR A 126 6.82 6.81 10.46
CA THR A 126 6.81 7.72 9.30
C THR A 126 6.22 9.10 9.64
N LYS A 127 5.33 9.19 10.63
CA LYS A 127 4.76 10.46 11.08
C LYS A 127 5.69 11.30 11.98
N LYS A 128 6.71 10.72 12.61
CA LYS A 128 7.63 11.43 13.51
C LYS A 128 8.85 12.06 12.84
N LYS A 129 9.21 11.68 11.62
CA LYS A 129 10.41 12.20 10.92
C LYS A 129 10.18 13.53 10.17
N SER A 130 8.95 13.96 9.96
CA SER A 130 8.62 15.21 9.25
C SER A 130 8.88 16.48 10.09
N THR A 131 8.87 16.39 11.43
CA THR A 131 8.91 17.56 12.30
C THR A 131 10.31 18.08 12.65
N ARG A 132 11.38 17.35 12.32
CA ARG A 132 12.75 17.74 12.69
C ARG A 132 13.48 18.59 11.64
N ARG A 133 12.99 18.63 10.41
CA ARG A 133 13.64 19.41 9.32
C ARG A 133 13.06 20.81 9.13
N SER A 134 11.88 21.10 9.69
CA SER A 134 11.20 22.40 9.55
C SER A 134 11.63 23.45 10.57
N ARG A 135 12.33 23.07 11.66
CA ARG A 135 12.72 24.05 12.71
C ARG A 135 14.06 24.75 12.51
N LYS A 136 14.80 24.43 11.46
CA LYS A 136 16.13 25.04 11.22
C LYS A 136 16.16 26.09 10.11
N SER A 137 15.02 26.34 9.42
CA SER A 137 14.95 27.37 8.37
C SER A 137 14.10 28.59 8.72
N SER A 138 13.49 28.65 9.93
CA SER A 138 12.68 29.79 10.36
C SER A 138 13.37 30.71 11.37
N ALA A 139 14.61 30.41 11.77
CA ALA A 139 15.36 31.23 12.71
C ALA A 139 16.33 32.26 12.08
N ALA A 140 16.30 32.39 10.75
CA ALA A 140 17.22 33.30 10.03
C ALA A 140 16.50 34.37 9.19
N LYS A 141 15.19 34.65 9.48
CA LYS A 141 14.48 35.72 8.77
C LYS A 141 13.49 36.45 9.67
N ALA A 142 13.96 36.88 10.81
CA ALA A 142 13.21 37.76 11.69
C ALA A 142 14.14 38.81 12.28
N GLU A 143 14.79 39.57 11.39
CA GLU A 143 15.42 40.85 11.78
C GLU A 143 15.47 41.73 10.54
N ALA A 144 14.37 42.42 10.30
CA ALA A 144 14.27 43.71 9.64
C ALA A 144 12.81 44.03 9.29
N ALA A 145 12.36 45.11 9.90
CA ALA A 145 11.19 45.92 9.52
C ALA A 145 9.84 45.65 10.20
N ALA A 146 9.63 46.33 11.31
CA ALA A 146 8.37 46.98 11.66
C ALA A 146 8.59 48.49 11.43
N PRO A 147 7.58 49.42 11.47
CA PRO A 147 6.12 49.30 11.41
C PRO A 147 5.48 50.28 10.38
N ALA A 148 4.20 50.15 10.08
CA ALA A 148 3.29 51.25 9.81
C ALA A 148 1.86 50.78 9.53
N GLU A 149 1.01 51.15 10.48
CA GLU A 149 -0.32 51.78 10.38
C GLU A 149 -1.47 50.96 9.80
N GLU A 150 -2.33 50.53 10.67
CA GLU A 150 -3.66 51.06 11.08
C GLU A 150 -4.52 51.67 9.95
N LYS A 151 -5.74 51.20 10.01
CA LYS A 151 -6.99 51.76 9.49
C LYS A 151 -7.58 51.14 8.24
N LYS A 152 -8.56 50.33 8.37
CA LYS A 152 -9.94 50.79 8.21
C LYS A 152 -10.91 49.67 8.55
N ALA A 153 -11.59 49.95 9.62
CA ALA A 153 -12.81 49.27 10.04
C ALA A 153 -13.98 49.65 9.11
N GLU A 154 -14.97 48.78 9.16
CA GLU A 154 -16.40 49.13 9.16
C GLU A 154 -17.15 49.13 7.84
N ALA A 155 -18.27 48.53 8.00
CA ALA A 155 -19.50 48.62 7.23
C ALA A 155 -19.62 47.53 6.10
N LEU A 156 -20.62 46.72 6.03
CA LEU A 156 -22.03 46.88 6.38
C LEU A 156 -22.66 45.50 6.55
N ALA A 157 -23.43 45.42 7.58
CA ALA A 157 -24.43 44.42 7.88
C ALA A 157 -25.70 44.65 7.03
N ALA A 158 -26.57 43.67 7.12
CA ALA A 158 -27.98 43.66 6.67
C ALA A 158 -28.15 43.24 5.20
N GLU A 159 -28.99 42.32 4.88
CA GLU A 159 -30.40 42.20 5.17
C GLU A 159 -30.92 40.85 4.61
N ALA A 160 -31.59 40.16 5.44
CA ALA A 160 -32.95 39.63 5.37
C ALA A 160 -33.14 38.27 4.69
N ALA A 161 -33.48 37.29 5.51
CA ALA A 161 -34.50 36.28 5.26
C ALA A 161 -35.91 36.93 5.36
N PRO A 162 -37.07 36.32 5.13
CA PRO A 162 -37.40 34.89 5.13
C PRO A 162 -38.51 34.48 4.12
N ALA A 163 -39.10 33.33 4.43
CA ALA A 163 -40.43 32.79 4.13
C ALA A 163 -40.50 31.74 3.01
N GLU A 164 -40.77 30.52 3.34
CA GLU A 164 -42.07 29.87 3.55
C GLU A 164 -42.64 29.34 2.21
N GLU A 165 -42.87 28.08 1.99
CA GLU A 165 -44.00 27.29 2.41
C GLU A 165 -43.95 25.88 1.72
N ALA A 166 -44.12 24.84 2.49
CA ALA A 166 -44.65 23.56 2.02
C ALA A 166 -46.18 23.76 1.88
N PRO A 167 -46.99 22.89 1.28
CA PRO A 167 -47.12 21.50 1.64
C PRO A 167 -47.59 20.52 0.53
N ALA A 168 -47.41 19.28 0.87
CA ALA A 168 -48.33 18.17 0.97
C ALA A 168 -49.10 17.61 -0.26
N ALA A 169 -49.11 16.34 -0.17
CA ALA A 169 -50.20 15.36 -0.33
C ALA A 169 -50.38 14.77 -1.73
N GLU A 170 -50.41 13.56 -1.66
CA GLU A 170 -51.32 12.40 -1.66
C GLU A 170 -51.26 11.68 -2.99
N ALA A 171 -51.04 10.48 -2.96
CA ALA A 171 -51.72 9.26 -2.55
C ALA A 171 -52.15 8.40 -3.74
N LYS A 172 -51.92 7.13 -3.57
CA LYS A 172 -52.78 5.99 -3.99
C LYS A 172 -52.82 5.70 -5.50
N GLU A 173 -52.89 4.53 -5.93
CA GLU A 173 -53.37 3.23 -5.50
C GLU A 173 -53.13 2.23 -6.62
N GLU A 174 -52.77 1.05 -6.20
CA GLU A 174 -53.31 -0.27 -6.62
C GLU A 174 -53.36 -0.60 -8.11
N ALA A 175 -52.91 -1.70 -8.41
CA ALA A 175 -53.31 -3.07 -8.29
C ALA A 175 -53.09 -3.83 -9.60
N LYS A 176 -52.48 -5.00 -9.45
CA LYS A 176 -53.00 -6.32 -9.73
C LYS A 176 -53.13 -6.80 -11.18
N ALA A 177 -52.57 -7.96 -11.31
CA ALA A 177 -52.94 -9.10 -12.18
C ALA A 177 -52.58 -8.97 -13.67
N GLU A 178 -51.77 -9.81 -14.17
CA GLU A 178 -51.97 -11.23 -14.51
C GLU A 178 -50.62 -11.91 -14.66
#